data_8860f4a7e57e31630e409392b5355c08
#
_entry.id   8860f4a7e57e31630e409392b5355c08
#
_cell.length_a   1.000
_cell.length_b   1.000
_cell.length_c   1.000
_cell.angle_alpha   90.00
_cell.angle_beta   90.00
_cell.angle_gamma   90.00
#
_symmetry.space_group_name_H-M   'P 1'
#
loop_
_entity.id
_entity.type
_entity.pdbx_description
1 polymer ?
#
loop_
_entity_poly.entity_id
_entity_poly.type
_entity_poly.pdbx_seq_one_letter_code
_entity_poly.pdbx_strand_id
1 'polypeptide(L)'
;MKKLIILCMVLCGLFAVQAQAQNSSTTYKGTAAEIKFDKLYVDFGTLKVGDVKTVTVSFTNIGKKPLILDDVISSCDCTTVEWSKQPIMPGKKGTIKATYTAKHTGLISKRLTVLSNANTDRVILQLKGNVQ
;
A
#
# COMPACT_ATOMS: atom_id res chain seq x y z
N MET A 1 -47.56 54.01 16.34
CA MET A 1 -46.09 54.04 16.32
C MET A 1 -45.43 53.02 17.25
N LYS A 2 -46.09 52.53 18.28
CA LYS A 2 -45.51 51.45 19.16
C LYS A 2 -45.54 50.06 18.56
N LYS A 3 -46.32 49.84 17.51
CA LYS A 3 -46.38 48.50 16.84
C LYS A 3 -45.30 48.29 15.85
N LEU A 4 -44.57 49.31 15.41
CA LEU A 4 -43.46 49.12 14.43
C LEU A 4 -42.16 48.73 15.10
N ILE A 5 -42.00 49.01 16.38
CA ILE A 5 -40.77 48.68 17.14
C ILE A 5 -40.73 47.21 17.51
N ILE A 6 -41.91 46.60 17.68
CA ILE A 6 -41.99 45.19 18.06
C ILE A 6 -41.67 44.24 16.87
N LEU A 7 -41.92 44.75 15.65
CA LEU A 7 -41.66 43.94 14.44
C LEU A 7 -40.17 43.84 14.11
N CYS A 8 -39.35 44.79 14.51
CA CYS A 8 -37.91 44.74 14.29
C CYS A 8 -37.15 43.80 15.22
N MET A 9 -37.72 43.50 16.40
CA MET A 9 -37.02 42.58 17.35
C MET A 9 -37.23 41.09 17.03
N VAL A 10 -38.25 40.78 16.24
CA VAL A 10 -38.53 39.40 15.87
C VAL A 10 -37.66 38.91 14.69
N LEU A 11 -37.09 39.84 13.89
CA LEU A 11 -36.28 39.51 12.74
C LEU A 11 -34.77 39.31 13.06
N CYS A 12 -34.31 39.68 14.24
CA CYS A 12 -32.89 39.53 14.62
C CYS A 12 -32.55 38.19 15.32
N GLY A 13 -33.54 37.34 15.50
CA GLY A 13 -33.36 36.10 16.29
C GLY A 13 -33.06 34.83 15.49
N LEU A 14 -32.89 34.91 14.18
CA LEU A 14 -32.84 33.69 13.34
C LEU A 14 -31.54 33.50 12.53
N PHE A 15 -30.45 34.10 12.95
CA PHE A 15 -29.16 33.73 12.46
C PHE A 15 -28.36 33.01 13.56
N ALA A 16 -28.85 31.89 14.00
CA ALA A 16 -27.98 30.87 14.56
C ALA A 16 -27.18 30.29 13.39
N VAL A 17 -26.06 30.92 13.10
CA VAL A 17 -25.02 30.28 12.30
C VAL A 17 -24.53 29.07 13.11
N GLN A 18 -25.12 27.96 12.85
CA GLN A 18 -24.52 26.68 13.28
C GLN A 18 -23.29 26.50 12.46
N ALA A 19 -22.16 26.93 12.98
CA ALA A 19 -20.87 26.45 12.58
C ALA A 19 -20.84 24.97 12.97
N GLN A 20 -21.34 24.13 12.09
CA GLN A 20 -21.06 22.71 12.16
C GLN A 20 -19.60 22.55 11.77
N ALA A 21 -18.76 22.49 12.78
CA ALA A 21 -17.45 21.88 12.62
C ALA A 21 -17.69 20.41 12.24
N GLN A 22 -17.83 20.18 10.95
CA GLN A 22 -17.79 18.83 10.41
C GLN A 22 -16.35 18.37 10.52
N ASN A 23 -16.05 17.80 11.67
CA ASN A 23 -14.86 17.01 11.84
C ASN A 23 -15.11 15.69 11.11
N SER A 24 -15.19 15.75 9.80
CA SER A 24 -15.21 14.57 8.97
C SER A 24 -13.78 14.09 8.83
N SER A 25 -13.31 13.39 9.85
CA SER A 25 -12.30 12.38 9.66
C SER A 25 -12.91 11.23 8.85
N THR A 26 -13.42 11.56 7.68
CA THR A 26 -13.72 10.56 6.67
C THR A 26 -12.37 10.10 6.18
N THR A 27 -11.91 8.99 6.71
CA THR A 27 -10.91 8.16 6.08
C THR A 27 -11.44 7.88 4.68
N TYR A 28 -10.98 8.66 3.70
CA TYR A 28 -11.32 8.44 2.30
C TYR A 28 -10.60 7.18 1.83
N LYS A 29 -11.15 6.06 2.20
CA LYS A 29 -10.68 4.71 1.83
C LYS A 29 -10.66 4.49 0.30
N GLY A 30 -11.16 5.43 -0.48
CA GLY A 30 -11.21 5.37 -1.93
C GLY A 30 -10.33 6.38 -2.67
N THR A 31 -9.60 7.27 -1.97
CA THR A 31 -8.80 8.33 -2.59
C THR A 31 -7.30 8.20 -2.34
N ALA A 32 -6.86 7.29 -1.49
CA ALA A 32 -5.46 7.03 -1.22
C ALA A 32 -4.83 6.17 -2.32
N ALA A 33 -3.50 6.04 -2.31
CA ALA A 33 -2.82 5.00 -3.05
C ALA A 33 -3.23 3.62 -2.51
N GLU A 34 -3.34 2.62 -3.36
CA GLU A 34 -3.64 1.25 -2.96
C GLU A 34 -2.87 0.27 -3.83
N ILE A 35 -2.31 -0.77 -3.21
CA ILE A 35 -1.48 -1.75 -3.88
C ILE A 35 -2.20 -3.09 -4.02
N LYS A 36 -2.19 -3.62 -5.23
CA LYS A 36 -2.70 -4.95 -5.52
C LYS A 36 -1.64 -5.77 -6.22
N PHE A 37 -1.20 -6.85 -5.59
CA PHE A 37 -0.27 -7.80 -6.19
C PHE A 37 -1.02 -8.80 -7.07
N ASP A 38 -0.41 -9.17 -8.19
CA ASP A 38 -0.94 -10.23 -9.06
C ASP A 38 -0.88 -11.59 -8.36
N LYS A 39 0.16 -11.80 -7.54
CA LYS A 39 0.35 -12.98 -6.68
C LYS A 39 0.94 -12.58 -5.34
N LEU A 40 0.50 -13.22 -4.27
CA LEU A 40 1.02 -13.00 -2.92
C LEU A 40 2.15 -13.98 -2.56
N TYR A 41 2.75 -14.59 -3.55
CA TYR A 41 3.89 -15.50 -3.38
C TYR A 41 4.86 -15.36 -4.55
N VAL A 42 6.11 -15.70 -4.25
CA VAL A 42 7.21 -15.85 -5.21
C VAL A 42 7.64 -17.29 -5.18
N ASP A 43 7.56 -17.97 -6.31
CA ASP A 43 7.97 -19.37 -6.43
C ASP A 43 9.29 -19.47 -7.20
N PHE A 44 10.32 -19.90 -6.52
CA PHE A 44 11.64 -20.13 -7.12
C PHE A 44 11.77 -21.50 -7.78
N GLY A 45 10.78 -22.39 -7.58
CA GLY A 45 10.81 -23.75 -8.11
C GLY A 45 11.82 -24.63 -7.39
N THR A 46 12.40 -25.57 -8.12
CA THR A 46 13.45 -26.46 -7.62
C THR A 46 14.82 -25.93 -8.02
N LEU A 47 15.68 -25.72 -7.02
CA LEU A 47 17.05 -25.23 -7.17
C LEU A 47 18.06 -26.27 -6.65
N LYS A 48 19.30 -26.15 -7.09
CA LYS A 48 20.44 -26.84 -6.49
C LYS A 48 21.24 -25.89 -5.63
N VAL A 49 21.95 -26.40 -4.64
CA VAL A 49 22.88 -25.59 -3.84
C VAL A 49 23.86 -24.87 -4.76
N GLY A 50 24.00 -23.57 -4.58
CA GLY A 50 24.81 -22.68 -5.42
C GLY A 50 24.02 -21.96 -6.50
N ASP A 51 22.78 -22.38 -6.81
CA ASP A 51 21.95 -21.70 -7.81
C ASP A 51 21.51 -20.32 -7.33
N VAL A 52 21.43 -19.41 -8.28
CA VAL A 52 20.89 -18.07 -8.09
C VAL A 52 19.68 -17.91 -9.02
N LYS A 53 18.53 -17.58 -8.46
CA LYS A 53 17.29 -17.44 -9.21
C LYS A 53 16.63 -16.09 -8.93
N THR A 54 16.29 -15.37 -9.99
CA THR A 54 15.52 -14.12 -9.91
C THR A 54 14.10 -14.35 -10.38
N VAL A 55 13.14 -13.91 -9.58
CA VAL A 55 11.71 -13.89 -9.93
C VAL A 55 11.17 -12.48 -9.77
N THR A 56 10.36 -12.06 -10.74
CA THR A 56 9.73 -10.75 -10.73
C THR A 56 8.27 -10.88 -10.32
N VAL A 57 7.84 -10.06 -9.36
CA VAL A 57 6.46 -9.95 -8.92
C VAL A 57 5.91 -8.62 -9.38
N SER A 58 4.72 -8.65 -9.97
CA SER A 58 4.03 -7.46 -10.46
C SER A 58 2.91 -7.03 -9.52
N PHE A 59 2.72 -5.73 -9.43
CA PHE A 59 1.63 -5.13 -8.69
C PHE A 59 1.05 -3.94 -9.47
N THR A 60 -0.16 -3.54 -9.12
CA THR A 60 -0.86 -2.41 -9.72
C THR A 60 -1.27 -1.43 -8.63
N ASN A 61 -1.13 -0.14 -8.89
CA ASN A 61 -1.75 0.88 -8.07
C ASN A 61 -3.23 0.99 -8.46
N ILE A 62 -4.11 0.44 -7.65
CA ILE A 62 -5.56 0.48 -7.83
C ILE A 62 -6.21 1.66 -7.09
N GLY A 63 -5.41 2.51 -6.46
CA GLY A 63 -5.85 3.70 -5.75
C GLY A 63 -5.98 4.92 -6.65
N LYS A 64 -6.17 6.08 -6.04
CA LYS A 64 -6.38 7.37 -6.72
C LYS A 64 -5.18 8.31 -6.58
N LYS A 65 -4.19 7.98 -5.78
CA LYS A 65 -2.97 8.76 -5.57
C LYS A 65 -1.73 7.96 -5.97
N PRO A 66 -0.60 8.63 -6.26
CA PRO A 66 0.66 7.94 -6.56
C PRO A 66 1.06 6.99 -5.43
N LEU A 67 1.45 5.77 -5.80
CA LEU A 67 1.94 4.74 -4.89
C LEU A 67 3.46 4.80 -4.83
N ILE A 68 3.99 4.87 -3.62
CA ILE A 68 5.43 4.84 -3.36
C ILE A 68 5.73 3.64 -2.48
N LEU A 69 6.65 2.78 -2.91
CA LEU A 69 7.19 1.73 -2.07
C LEU A 69 8.29 2.31 -1.19
N ASP A 70 8.07 2.29 0.12
CA ASP A 70 9.02 2.83 1.10
C ASP A 70 10.17 1.87 1.33
N ASP A 71 9.86 0.59 1.50
CA ASP A 71 10.87 -0.44 1.72
C ASP A 71 10.33 -1.83 1.34
N VAL A 72 11.25 -2.74 1.01
CA VAL A 72 10.96 -4.16 0.79
C VAL A 72 11.98 -4.98 1.56
N ILE A 73 11.53 -5.62 2.63
CA ILE A 73 12.36 -6.29 3.61
C ILE A 73 12.24 -7.80 3.43
N SER A 74 13.38 -8.47 3.22
CA SER A 74 13.44 -9.93 3.23
C SER A 74 13.68 -10.46 4.65
N SER A 75 13.03 -11.57 4.99
CA SER A 75 13.28 -12.29 6.25
C SER A 75 14.59 -13.10 6.25
N CYS A 76 15.33 -13.08 5.14
CA CYS A 76 16.56 -13.85 4.93
C CYS A 76 17.58 -13.00 4.16
N ASP A 77 18.82 -13.00 4.59
CA ASP A 77 19.94 -12.40 3.86
C ASP A 77 20.34 -13.17 2.59
N CYS A 78 19.74 -14.35 2.37
CA CYS A 78 19.88 -15.14 1.14
C CYS A 78 19.01 -14.60 -0.01
N THR A 79 18.19 -13.60 0.23
CA THR A 79 17.33 -12.97 -0.79
C THR A 79 17.66 -11.49 -0.89
N THR A 80 18.04 -11.05 -2.08
CA THR A 80 18.18 -9.64 -2.41
C THR A 80 16.93 -9.17 -3.16
N VAL A 81 16.57 -7.91 -2.97
CA VAL A 81 15.36 -7.34 -3.54
C VAL A 81 15.68 -6.02 -4.23
N GLU A 82 15.10 -5.83 -5.41
CA GLU A 82 15.19 -4.59 -6.17
C GLU A 82 13.80 -4.12 -6.56
N TRP A 83 13.54 -2.83 -6.39
CA TRP A 83 12.29 -2.19 -6.79
C TRP A 83 12.53 -0.74 -7.18
N SER A 84 11.60 -0.17 -7.95
CA SER A 84 11.65 1.24 -8.30
C SER A 84 11.22 2.10 -7.11
N LYS A 85 11.96 3.15 -6.85
CA LYS A 85 11.61 4.21 -5.89
C LYS A 85 10.77 5.32 -6.51
N GLN A 86 10.51 5.23 -7.79
CA GLN A 86 9.65 6.17 -8.50
C GLN A 86 8.19 5.95 -8.15
N PRO A 87 7.38 7.02 -8.02
CA PRO A 87 5.95 6.89 -7.79
C PRO A 87 5.27 6.11 -8.92
N ILE A 88 4.41 5.18 -8.55
CA ILE A 88 3.57 4.43 -9.48
C ILE A 88 2.21 5.14 -9.55
N MET A 89 1.90 5.72 -10.70
CA MET A 89 0.68 6.49 -10.89
C MET A 89 -0.56 5.60 -10.83
N PRO A 90 -1.75 6.14 -10.51
CA PRO A 90 -3.00 5.38 -10.49
C PRO A 90 -3.22 4.60 -11.78
N GLY A 91 -3.57 3.32 -11.66
CA GLY A 91 -3.80 2.40 -12.78
C GLY A 91 -2.52 1.83 -13.42
N LYS A 92 -1.35 2.26 -12.99
CA LYS A 92 -0.07 1.78 -13.51
C LYS A 92 0.46 0.60 -12.71
N LYS A 93 1.33 -0.17 -13.36
CA LYS A 93 1.98 -1.35 -12.78
C LYS A 93 3.41 -1.03 -12.35
N GLY A 94 3.85 -1.71 -11.30
CA GLY A 94 5.24 -1.76 -10.87
C GLY A 94 5.68 -3.20 -10.67
N THR A 95 6.97 -3.39 -10.46
CA THR A 95 7.57 -4.70 -10.25
C THR A 95 8.55 -4.70 -9.10
N ILE A 96 8.66 -5.85 -8.44
CA ILE A 96 9.69 -6.15 -7.45
C ILE A 96 10.45 -7.38 -7.95
N LYS A 97 11.77 -7.28 -8.03
CA LYS A 97 12.64 -8.41 -8.34
C LYS A 97 13.17 -9.00 -7.06
N ALA A 98 12.98 -10.30 -6.87
CA ALA A 98 13.54 -11.06 -5.76
C ALA A 98 14.56 -12.06 -6.31
N THR A 99 15.79 -11.96 -5.84
CA THR A 99 16.88 -12.86 -6.22
C THR A 99 17.26 -13.72 -5.03
N TYR A 100 17.08 -15.02 -5.15
CA TYR A 100 17.40 -15.99 -4.12
C TYR A 100 18.69 -16.72 -4.47
N THR A 101 19.58 -16.84 -3.49
CA THR A 101 20.80 -17.65 -3.57
C THR A 101 20.63 -18.90 -2.71
N ALA A 102 20.67 -20.08 -3.35
CA ALA A 102 20.49 -21.35 -2.69
C ALA A 102 21.77 -21.78 -1.95
N LYS A 103 21.80 -21.56 -0.65
CA LYS A 103 22.97 -21.87 0.20
C LYS A 103 22.89 -23.25 0.83
N HIS A 104 21.69 -23.74 1.11
CA HIS A 104 21.45 -25.01 1.81
C HIS A 104 20.27 -25.73 1.20
N THR A 105 20.28 -27.09 1.30
CA THR A 105 19.16 -27.93 0.88
C THR A 105 17.94 -27.73 1.78
N GLY A 106 16.77 -27.97 1.24
CA GLY A 106 15.49 -27.89 1.97
C GLY A 106 14.47 -26.97 1.34
N LEU A 107 13.32 -26.85 1.99
CA LEU A 107 12.24 -26.00 1.54
C LEU A 107 12.58 -24.52 1.76
N ILE A 108 12.29 -23.70 0.75
CA ILE A 108 12.33 -22.26 0.86
C ILE A 108 10.98 -21.83 1.46
N SER A 109 11.02 -21.29 2.67
CA SER A 109 9.85 -20.76 3.38
C SER A 109 10.23 -19.44 4.05
N LYS A 110 10.30 -18.39 3.27
CA LYS A 110 10.71 -17.05 3.69
C LYS A 110 9.62 -16.04 3.36
N ARG A 111 9.78 -14.80 3.77
CA ARG A 111 8.82 -13.73 3.55
C ARG A 111 9.50 -12.47 3.05
N LEU A 112 8.79 -11.75 2.19
CA LEU A 112 9.08 -10.35 1.87
C LEU A 112 7.99 -9.49 2.50
N THR A 113 8.38 -8.47 3.21
CA THR A 113 7.47 -7.45 3.73
C THR A 113 7.62 -6.20 2.86
N VAL A 114 6.55 -5.83 2.17
CA VAL A 114 6.48 -4.65 1.32
C VAL A 114 5.81 -3.54 2.12
N LEU A 115 6.50 -2.43 2.31
CA LEU A 115 6.00 -1.22 2.97
C LEU A 115 5.76 -0.13 1.93
N SER A 116 4.64 0.55 2.03
CA SER A 116 4.27 1.60 1.08
C SER A 116 3.37 2.65 1.71
N ASN A 117 3.15 3.75 0.98
CA ASN A 117 2.19 4.78 1.34
C ASN A 117 0.74 4.40 1.01
N ALA A 118 0.48 3.16 0.61
CA ALA A 118 -0.86 2.68 0.32
C ALA A 118 -1.75 2.68 1.56
N ASN A 119 -3.04 2.64 1.36
CA ASN A 119 -4.00 2.43 2.44
C ASN A 119 -3.75 1.07 3.14
N THR A 120 -3.38 0.04 2.35
CA THR A 120 -2.77 -1.19 2.85
C THR A 120 -1.24 -0.96 2.88
N ASP A 121 -0.75 -0.40 3.98
CA ASP A 121 0.63 0.07 4.13
C ASP A 121 1.67 -1.06 4.20
N ARG A 122 1.22 -2.28 4.48
CA ARG A 122 2.07 -3.46 4.61
C ARG A 122 1.45 -4.66 3.90
N VAL A 123 2.21 -5.27 3.00
CA VAL A 123 1.85 -6.52 2.33
C VAL A 123 2.97 -7.54 2.53
N ILE A 124 2.61 -8.77 2.86
CA ILE A 124 3.56 -9.88 3.03
C ILE A 124 3.44 -10.83 1.85
N LEU A 125 4.55 -11.04 1.15
CA LEU A 125 4.69 -12.02 0.08
C LEU A 125 5.43 -13.25 0.61
N GLN A 126 4.93 -14.44 0.28
CA GLN A 126 5.59 -15.71 0.63
C GLN A 126 6.64 -16.06 -0.40
N LEU A 127 7.84 -16.42 0.05
CA LEU A 127 8.88 -16.97 -0.80
C LEU A 127 8.85 -18.49 -0.67
N LYS A 128 8.68 -19.17 -1.79
CA LYS A 128 8.54 -20.65 -1.87
C LYS A 128 9.55 -21.24 -2.83
N GLY A 129 9.85 -22.49 -2.61
CA GLY A 129 10.72 -23.28 -3.47
C GLY A 129 11.32 -24.47 -2.73
N ASN A 130 12.16 -25.21 -3.41
CA ASN A 130 12.88 -26.34 -2.85
C ASN A 130 14.32 -26.35 -3.37
N VAL A 131 15.27 -26.55 -2.46
CA VAL A 131 16.69 -26.66 -2.80
C VAL A 131 17.13 -28.13 -2.57
N GLN A 132 17.66 -28.76 -3.61
CA GLN A 132 18.17 -30.13 -3.59
C GLN A 132 19.69 -30.18 -3.48
#